data_a6f4fa95f894629e8136ec4a3c8410ff
#
_entry.id   a6f4fa95f894629e8136ec4a3c8410ff
#
_cell.length_a   1.000
_cell.length_b   1.000
_cell.length_c   1.000
_cell.angle_alpha   90.00
_cell.angle_beta   90.00
_cell.angle_gamma   90.00
#
_symmetry.space_group_name_H-M   'P 1'
#
loop_
_entity.id
_entity.type
_entity.pdbx_description
1 polymer ?
#
loop_
_entity_poly.entity_id
_entity_poly.type
_entity_poly.pdbx_seq_one_letter_code
_entity_poly.pdbx_strand_id
1 'polypeptide(L)'
;MIDFINEDKGSGKPARYVRLSDQSPMDRVKDLLKDHWHFFKPTKPQLAILIIGGGTSFHMEGKYRELFKSGLNIAARSTKAMIVTTGQNMGAVKLVGDAVSEAQYLVPDGPSHLRRALKLLGIANWGLTKNIEDLINIKPNVLNRSHYYSNMEKRTGDVFPINGDHTNFLFVDDGHRNKWEQSYNNFVSRFISMLRDKDPHVMKCLFYNICDSTNLKCFREWIYLWSLFYLKED
;
A
#
# COMPACT_ATOMS: atom_id res chain seq x y z
N MET A 1 -9.92 13.16 3.95
CA MET A 1 -10.12 11.82 3.35
C MET A 1 -10.09 11.96 1.85
N ILE A 2 -9.78 10.91 1.12
CA ILE A 2 -9.83 10.86 -0.34
C ILE A 2 -11.03 10.01 -0.70
N ASP A 3 -11.94 10.55 -1.51
CA ASP A 3 -13.04 9.81 -2.11
C ASP A 3 -12.69 9.57 -3.58
N PHE A 4 -12.43 8.30 -3.92
CA PHE A 4 -12.07 7.93 -5.28
C PHE A 4 -13.31 7.90 -6.17
N ILE A 5 -13.21 8.56 -7.32
CA ILE A 5 -14.22 8.51 -8.37
C ILE A 5 -13.82 7.42 -9.34
N ASN A 6 -14.57 6.32 -9.34
CA ASN A 6 -14.43 5.24 -10.32
C ASN A 6 -15.68 5.19 -11.19
N GLU A 7 -15.56 5.29 -12.50
CA GLU A 7 -16.71 5.21 -13.42
C GLU A 7 -17.41 3.85 -13.34
N ASP A 8 -16.65 2.77 -13.12
CA ASP A 8 -17.19 1.40 -13.19
C ASP A 8 -17.68 0.83 -11.84
N LYS A 9 -17.36 1.43 -10.70
CA LYS A 9 -17.61 0.83 -9.37
C LYS A 9 -18.37 1.71 -8.39
N GLY A 10 -18.83 2.88 -8.80
CA GLY A 10 -19.41 3.86 -7.88
C GLY A 10 -18.35 4.48 -6.96
N SER A 11 -18.77 5.18 -5.91
CA SER A 11 -17.83 5.78 -4.95
C SER A 11 -17.01 4.68 -4.27
N GLY A 12 -15.70 4.70 -4.47
CA GLY A 12 -14.76 3.81 -3.77
C GLY A 12 -14.79 4.05 -2.27
N LYS A 13 -14.21 3.15 -1.49
CA LYS A 13 -14.07 3.36 -0.05
C LYS A 13 -13.17 4.57 0.20
N PRO A 14 -13.56 5.49 1.09
CA PRO A 14 -12.73 6.66 1.37
C PRO A 14 -11.41 6.23 2.02
N ALA A 15 -10.30 6.77 1.52
CA ALA A 15 -8.98 6.57 2.10
C ALA A 15 -8.57 7.73 2.99
N ARG A 16 -7.87 7.45 4.07
CA ARG A 16 -7.26 8.47 4.91
C ARG A 16 -5.90 8.84 4.36
N TYR A 17 -5.50 10.09 4.47
CA TYR A 17 -4.17 10.50 4.07
C TYR A 17 -3.59 11.58 4.96
N VAL A 18 -2.28 11.69 4.91
CA VAL A 18 -1.51 12.78 5.49
C VAL A 18 -0.34 13.09 4.56
N ARG A 19 0.00 14.37 4.44
CA ARG A 19 1.23 14.84 3.79
C ARG A 19 2.27 15.09 4.86
N LEU A 20 3.44 14.54 4.68
CA LEU A 20 4.57 14.57 5.61
C LEU A 20 5.81 15.07 4.87
N SER A 21 6.68 15.81 5.58
CA SER A 21 8.04 16.02 5.07
C SER A 21 8.81 14.69 5.08
N ASP A 22 9.73 14.53 4.14
CA ASP A 22 10.72 13.45 4.12
C ASP A 22 11.56 13.38 5.42
N GLN A 23 11.68 14.49 6.15
CA GLN A 23 12.40 14.60 7.43
C GLN A 23 11.50 14.33 8.65
N SER A 24 10.22 14.02 8.46
CA SER A 24 9.30 13.81 9.57
C SER A 24 9.81 12.75 10.57
N PRO A 25 9.72 13.02 11.90
CA PRO A 25 10.15 12.08 12.91
C PRO A 25 9.31 10.80 12.90
N MET A 26 9.94 9.64 12.91
CA MET A 26 9.27 8.34 12.83
C MET A 26 8.37 8.04 14.05
N ASP A 27 8.67 8.60 15.22
CA ASP A 27 7.78 8.46 16.38
C ASP A 27 6.41 9.12 16.12
N ARG A 28 6.38 10.28 15.47
CA ARG A 28 5.12 10.94 15.07
C ARG A 28 4.35 10.13 14.02
N VAL A 29 5.06 9.53 13.08
CA VAL A 29 4.44 8.62 12.08
C VAL A 29 3.86 7.39 12.77
N LYS A 30 4.55 6.85 13.76
CA LYS A 30 4.08 5.73 14.57
C LYS A 30 2.82 6.09 15.36
N ASP A 31 2.81 7.26 16.03
CA ASP A 31 1.65 7.74 16.79
C ASP A 31 0.44 7.94 15.88
N LEU A 32 0.65 8.50 14.66
CA LEU A 32 -0.39 8.62 13.65
C LEU A 32 -1.02 7.26 13.31
N LEU A 33 -0.19 6.26 13.02
CA LEU A 33 -0.67 4.93 12.67
C LEU A 33 -1.38 4.24 13.84
N LYS A 34 -0.87 4.40 15.04
CA LYS A 34 -1.36 3.72 16.24
C LYS A 34 -2.64 4.39 16.78
N ASP A 35 -2.57 5.68 17.05
CA ASP A 35 -3.56 6.38 17.86
C ASP A 35 -4.63 7.07 17.02
N HIS A 36 -4.28 7.60 15.84
CA HIS A 36 -5.22 8.29 14.96
C HIS A 36 -5.85 7.38 13.91
N TRP A 37 -5.06 6.54 13.28
CA TRP A 37 -5.57 5.65 12.24
C TRP A 37 -5.95 4.27 12.75
N HIS A 38 -5.56 3.95 13.97
CA HIS A 38 -5.84 2.66 14.60
C HIS A 38 -5.36 1.45 13.77
N PHE A 39 -4.22 1.62 13.09
CA PHE A 39 -3.65 0.55 12.25
C PHE A 39 -3.37 -0.71 13.04
N PHE A 40 -3.10 -0.55 14.34
CA PHE A 40 -2.78 -1.65 15.26
C PHE A 40 -3.98 -2.13 16.09
N LYS A 41 -5.19 -1.68 15.76
CA LYS A 41 -6.41 -2.10 16.45
C LYS A 41 -7.34 -2.86 15.50
N PRO A 42 -8.18 -3.77 15.97
CA PRO A 42 -8.25 -4.32 17.33
C PRO A 42 -7.09 -5.30 17.63
N THR A 43 -6.40 -5.81 16.63
CA THR A 43 -5.23 -6.68 16.77
C THR A 43 -4.05 -6.05 16.05
N LYS A 44 -2.89 -6.10 16.71
CA LYS A 44 -1.64 -5.66 16.11
C LYS A 44 -1.29 -6.60 14.94
N PRO A 45 -0.88 -6.07 13.76
CA PRO A 45 -0.39 -6.90 12.68
C PRO A 45 0.81 -7.75 13.13
N GLN A 46 0.80 -9.01 12.79
CA GLN A 46 1.93 -9.91 13.08
C GLN A 46 3.00 -9.83 12.00
N LEU A 47 2.65 -9.30 10.84
CA LEU A 47 3.51 -9.20 9.68
C LEU A 47 3.27 -7.88 8.95
N ALA A 48 4.33 -7.26 8.45
CA ALA A 48 4.26 -6.23 7.43
C ALA A 48 4.79 -6.80 6.12
N ILE A 49 3.95 -6.83 5.09
CA ILE A 49 4.34 -7.24 3.74
C ILE A 49 4.61 -5.96 2.96
N LEU A 50 5.86 -5.74 2.57
CA LEU A 50 6.26 -4.59 1.78
C LEU A 50 6.46 -5.00 0.33
N ILE A 51 5.69 -4.38 -0.58
CA ILE A 51 5.77 -4.63 -2.00
C ILE A 51 6.21 -3.34 -2.69
N ILE A 52 7.44 -3.33 -3.18
CA ILE A 52 8.07 -2.22 -3.89
C ILE A 52 8.51 -2.71 -5.26
N GLY A 53 8.44 -1.83 -6.26
CA GLY A 53 8.90 -2.11 -7.62
C GLY A 53 7.77 -2.44 -8.58
N GLY A 54 8.12 -3.02 -9.73
CA GLY A 54 7.19 -3.23 -10.81
C GLY A 54 6.77 -1.91 -11.47
N GLY A 55 7.71 -1.28 -12.17
CA GLY A 55 7.47 -0.05 -12.94
C GLY A 55 6.33 -0.19 -13.95
N THR A 56 6.21 0.79 -14.84
CA THR A 56 5.15 0.85 -15.86
C THR A 56 5.18 -0.31 -16.86
N SER A 57 6.35 -0.93 -17.05
CA SER A 57 6.54 -2.12 -17.90
C SER A 57 6.20 -3.44 -17.20
N PHE A 58 5.86 -3.40 -15.89
CA PHE A 58 5.52 -4.62 -15.16
C PHE A 58 4.32 -5.32 -15.78
N HIS A 59 4.51 -6.55 -16.19
CA HIS A 59 3.48 -7.45 -16.69
C HIS A 59 3.59 -8.79 -16.00
N MET A 60 2.46 -9.36 -15.63
CA MET A 60 2.37 -10.70 -15.09
C MET A 60 1.33 -11.50 -15.86
N GLU A 61 1.70 -12.65 -16.36
CA GLU A 61 0.80 -13.54 -17.10
C GLU A 61 -0.38 -14.00 -16.25
N GLY A 62 -1.54 -14.27 -16.89
CA GLY A 62 -2.81 -14.52 -16.21
C GLY A 62 -2.73 -15.55 -15.10
N LYS A 63 -2.13 -16.72 -15.36
CA LYS A 63 -1.98 -17.79 -14.36
C LYS A 63 -1.18 -17.35 -13.13
N TYR A 64 -0.07 -16.66 -13.34
CA TYR A 64 0.78 -16.17 -12.25
C TYR A 64 0.11 -15.00 -11.50
N ARG A 65 -0.67 -14.19 -12.21
CA ARG A 65 -1.45 -13.12 -11.60
C ARG A 65 -2.45 -13.66 -10.60
N GLU A 66 -3.22 -14.67 -10.96
CA GLU A 66 -4.21 -15.29 -10.07
C GLU A 66 -3.54 -15.99 -8.88
N LEU A 67 -2.42 -16.67 -9.11
CA LEU A 67 -1.65 -17.29 -8.05
C LEU A 67 -1.08 -16.25 -7.07
N PHE A 68 -0.56 -15.13 -7.59
CA PHE A 68 -0.08 -14.03 -6.75
C PHE A 68 -1.20 -13.42 -5.91
N LYS A 69 -2.35 -13.10 -6.52
CA LYS A 69 -3.49 -12.52 -5.82
C LYS A 69 -3.99 -13.43 -4.70
N SER A 70 -4.20 -14.71 -5.01
CA SER A 70 -4.64 -15.71 -4.05
C SER A 70 -3.64 -15.87 -2.91
N GLY A 71 -2.37 -16.08 -3.22
CA GLY A 71 -1.32 -16.25 -2.23
C GLY A 71 -1.14 -15.03 -1.32
N LEU A 72 -1.16 -13.81 -1.89
CA LEU A 72 -1.08 -12.59 -1.11
C LEU A 72 -2.25 -12.47 -0.11
N ASN A 73 -3.46 -12.77 -0.56
CA ASN A 73 -4.64 -12.70 0.29
C ASN A 73 -4.61 -13.73 1.42
N ILE A 74 -4.22 -14.96 1.12
CA ILE A 74 -4.07 -16.01 2.14
C ILE A 74 -3.00 -15.59 3.16
N ALA A 75 -1.80 -15.22 2.70
CA ALA A 75 -0.71 -14.79 3.58
C ALA A 75 -1.10 -13.61 4.46
N ALA A 76 -1.71 -12.57 3.87
CA ALA A 76 -2.10 -11.38 4.61
C ALA A 76 -3.22 -11.64 5.65
N ARG A 77 -4.15 -12.53 5.35
CA ARG A 77 -5.25 -12.86 6.28
C ARG A 77 -4.79 -13.78 7.40
N SER A 78 -4.04 -14.85 7.10
CA SER A 78 -3.54 -15.81 8.11
C SER A 78 -2.61 -15.14 9.12
N THR A 79 -1.76 -14.22 8.68
CA THR A 79 -0.82 -13.50 9.55
C THR A 79 -1.37 -12.16 10.07
N LYS A 80 -2.61 -11.80 9.73
CA LYS A 80 -3.18 -10.47 10.04
C LYS A 80 -2.25 -9.33 9.57
N ALA A 81 -1.61 -9.53 8.43
CA ALA A 81 -0.60 -8.60 7.94
C ALA A 81 -1.19 -7.23 7.58
N MET A 82 -0.35 -6.21 7.71
CA MET A 82 -0.51 -4.97 6.95
C MET A 82 0.30 -5.06 5.66
N ILE A 83 -0.26 -4.57 4.59
CA ILE A 83 0.44 -4.48 3.30
C ILE A 83 0.88 -3.04 3.10
N VAL A 84 2.13 -2.84 2.75
CA VAL A 84 2.73 -1.53 2.48
C VAL A 84 3.25 -1.50 1.05
N THR A 85 2.92 -0.47 0.31
CA THR A 85 3.34 -0.27 -1.08
C THR A 85 3.75 1.18 -1.33
N THR A 86 4.14 1.52 -2.55
CA THR A 86 4.34 2.92 -2.97
C THR A 86 3.02 3.68 -3.21
N GLY A 87 1.87 3.03 -3.14
CA GLY A 87 0.56 3.67 -3.28
C GLY A 87 0.19 4.13 -4.70
N GLN A 88 1.07 4.05 -5.68
CA GLN A 88 0.82 4.47 -7.05
C GLN A 88 0.02 3.42 -7.83
N ASN A 89 -0.91 3.85 -8.70
CA ASN A 89 -1.76 2.94 -9.48
C ASN A 89 -1.03 2.41 -10.72
N MET A 90 0.04 1.65 -10.49
CA MET A 90 0.84 1.07 -11.57
C MET A 90 1.52 -0.23 -11.14
N GLY A 91 1.90 -1.02 -12.13
CA GLY A 91 2.74 -2.20 -11.96
C GLY A 91 2.25 -3.17 -10.89
N ALA A 92 3.15 -3.61 -10.05
CA ALA A 92 2.85 -4.53 -8.95
C ALA A 92 1.88 -3.93 -7.92
N VAL A 93 1.94 -2.62 -7.69
CA VAL A 93 1.06 -1.94 -6.72
C VAL A 93 -0.39 -2.00 -7.16
N LYS A 94 -0.64 -1.80 -8.47
CA LYS A 94 -1.99 -1.99 -9.04
C LYS A 94 -2.48 -3.42 -8.84
N LEU A 95 -1.62 -4.41 -9.09
CA LEU A 95 -1.97 -5.82 -8.89
C LEU A 95 -2.29 -6.14 -7.42
N VAL A 96 -1.59 -5.53 -6.47
CA VAL A 96 -1.89 -5.64 -5.04
C VAL A 96 -3.25 -5.04 -4.71
N GLY A 97 -3.55 -3.85 -5.25
CA GLY A 97 -4.86 -3.22 -5.09
C GLY A 97 -5.99 -4.12 -5.62
N ASP A 98 -5.85 -4.59 -6.86
CA ASP A 98 -6.80 -5.52 -7.48
C ASP A 98 -7.01 -6.77 -6.60
N ALA A 99 -5.92 -7.38 -6.08
CA ALA A 99 -6.00 -8.56 -5.23
C ALA A 99 -6.80 -8.31 -3.94
N VAL A 100 -6.52 -7.20 -3.27
CA VAL A 100 -7.19 -6.84 -2.00
C VAL A 100 -8.65 -6.48 -2.25
N SER A 101 -8.95 -5.76 -3.33
CA SER A 101 -10.31 -5.38 -3.72
C SER A 101 -11.16 -6.62 -4.02
N GLU A 102 -10.68 -7.50 -4.89
CA GLU A 102 -11.39 -8.73 -5.25
C GLU A 102 -11.68 -9.62 -4.04
N ALA A 103 -10.70 -9.78 -3.14
CA ALA A 103 -10.89 -10.59 -1.94
C ALA A 103 -11.95 -10.05 -0.97
N GLN A 104 -12.29 -8.78 -1.03
CA GLN A 104 -13.37 -8.19 -0.24
C GLN A 104 -14.76 -8.56 -0.78
N TYR A 105 -14.88 -8.79 -2.09
CA TYR A 105 -16.12 -9.19 -2.73
C TYR A 105 -16.41 -10.70 -2.60
N LEU A 106 -15.36 -11.52 -2.46
CA LEU A 106 -15.50 -12.98 -2.42
C LEU A 106 -16.10 -13.53 -1.11
N VAL A 107 -16.26 -12.72 -0.06
CA VAL A 107 -16.80 -13.16 1.24
C VAL A 107 -17.89 -12.18 1.72
N PRO A 108 -18.96 -11.95 0.95
CA PRO A 108 -20.02 -11.01 1.35
C PRO A 108 -20.74 -11.46 2.62
N ASP A 109 -20.96 -12.77 2.82
CA ASP A 109 -21.74 -13.35 3.91
C ASP A 109 -20.92 -14.18 4.91
N GLY A 110 -19.61 -14.13 4.81
CA GLY A 110 -18.69 -14.85 5.70
C GLY A 110 -18.66 -14.28 7.13
N PRO A 111 -18.10 -15.02 8.09
CA PRO A 111 -17.91 -14.54 9.46
C PRO A 111 -17.23 -13.16 9.51
N SER A 112 -17.64 -12.33 10.47
CA SER A 112 -17.20 -10.93 10.56
C SER A 112 -15.66 -10.74 10.62
N HIS A 113 -14.94 -11.74 11.12
CA HIS A 113 -13.48 -11.74 11.16
C HIS A 113 -12.84 -11.94 9.77
N LEU A 114 -13.51 -12.67 8.85
CA LEU A 114 -13.06 -12.86 7.46
C LEU A 114 -13.39 -11.63 6.58
N ARG A 115 -14.43 -10.88 6.94
CA ARG A 115 -14.80 -9.62 6.28
C ARG A 115 -13.90 -8.44 6.65
N ARG A 116 -12.96 -8.64 7.58
CA ARG A 116 -12.05 -7.57 7.98
C ARG A 116 -11.22 -7.12 6.79
N ALA A 117 -11.40 -5.88 6.39
CA ALA A 117 -10.64 -5.28 5.32
C ALA A 117 -9.13 -5.36 5.63
N LEU A 118 -8.36 -5.87 4.68
CA LEU A 118 -6.91 -5.83 4.77
C LEU A 118 -6.46 -4.37 4.83
N LYS A 119 -5.48 -4.09 5.68
CA LYS A 119 -4.91 -2.75 5.82
C LYS A 119 -3.85 -2.57 4.75
N LEU A 120 -4.15 -1.70 3.81
CA LEU A 120 -3.28 -1.39 2.69
C LEU A 120 -2.80 0.05 2.82
N LEU A 121 -1.51 0.22 3.11
CA LEU A 121 -0.85 1.51 3.30
C LEU A 121 -0.02 1.86 2.08
N GLY A 122 -0.32 2.97 1.42
CA GLY A 122 0.51 3.57 0.39
C GLY A 122 1.48 4.58 0.99
N ILE A 123 2.78 4.44 0.73
CA ILE A 123 3.77 5.48 0.99
C ILE A 123 4.10 6.10 -0.37
N ALA A 124 3.43 7.19 -0.71
CA ALA A 124 3.54 7.79 -2.04
C ALA A 124 4.43 9.03 -2.03
N ASN A 125 5.22 9.19 -3.08
CA ASN A 125 5.96 10.43 -3.28
C ASN A 125 4.99 11.53 -3.71
N TRP A 126 4.94 12.62 -2.93
CA TRP A 126 4.05 13.74 -3.18
C TRP A 126 4.30 14.38 -4.54
N GLY A 127 5.55 14.63 -4.88
CA GLY A 127 5.95 15.30 -6.12
C GLY A 127 5.71 14.47 -7.39
N LEU A 128 5.53 13.14 -7.25
CA LEU A 128 5.23 12.22 -8.35
C LEU A 128 3.76 11.79 -8.39
N THR A 129 2.94 12.36 -7.53
CA THR A 129 1.50 12.06 -7.49
C THR A 129 0.78 12.96 -8.49
N LYS A 130 0.00 12.36 -9.38
CA LYS A 130 -0.84 13.08 -10.34
C LYS A 130 -2.01 13.77 -9.61
N ASN A 131 -2.47 14.90 -10.13
CA ASN A 131 -3.64 15.65 -9.60
C ASN A 131 -3.51 15.94 -8.10
N ILE A 132 -2.33 16.29 -7.62
CA ILE A 132 -2.11 16.60 -6.19
C ILE A 132 -2.90 17.82 -5.73
N GLU A 133 -3.29 18.69 -6.65
CA GLU A 133 -4.11 19.88 -6.41
C GLU A 133 -5.47 19.50 -5.81
N ASP A 134 -6.03 18.35 -6.21
CA ASP A 134 -7.28 17.83 -5.66
C ASP A 134 -7.15 17.42 -4.19
N LEU A 135 -5.91 17.17 -3.73
CA LEU A 135 -5.61 16.77 -2.36
C LEU A 135 -5.22 17.95 -1.46
N ILE A 136 -5.08 19.15 -2.01
CA ILE A 136 -4.71 20.34 -1.26
C ILE A 136 -5.98 20.99 -0.69
N ASN A 137 -6.02 21.15 0.63
CA ASN A 137 -7.11 21.90 1.25
C ASN A 137 -6.84 23.41 1.14
N ILE A 138 -7.51 24.06 0.20
CA ILE A 138 -7.36 25.51 -0.04
C ILE A 138 -8.03 26.34 1.06
N LYS A 139 -8.92 25.75 1.87
CA LYS A 139 -9.61 26.44 2.97
C LYS A 139 -9.08 25.96 4.31
N PRO A 140 -8.23 26.75 5.00
CA PRO A 140 -7.53 26.32 6.21
C PRO A 140 -8.45 25.99 7.41
N ASN A 141 -9.72 26.38 7.35
CA ASN A 141 -10.65 26.24 8.46
C ASN A 141 -11.57 25.02 8.38
N VAL A 142 -11.39 24.13 7.40
CA VAL A 142 -12.23 22.94 7.25
C VAL A 142 -11.37 21.68 7.41
N LEU A 143 -11.26 21.24 8.65
CA LEU A 143 -10.61 19.96 8.97
C LEU A 143 -11.49 18.79 8.51
N ASN A 144 -10.85 17.71 8.04
CA ASN A 144 -11.51 16.45 7.64
C ASN A 144 -12.44 16.51 6.42
N ARG A 145 -12.17 17.38 5.47
CA ARG A 145 -12.91 17.39 4.22
C ARG A 145 -12.52 16.20 3.34
N SER A 146 -13.52 15.55 2.73
CA SER A 146 -13.29 14.60 1.65
C SER A 146 -12.85 15.35 0.41
N HIS A 147 -11.82 14.83 -0.25
CA HIS A 147 -11.34 15.28 -1.54
C HIS A 147 -11.70 14.24 -2.58
N TYR A 148 -12.34 14.66 -3.64
CA TYR A 148 -12.62 13.79 -4.77
C TYR A 148 -11.36 13.64 -5.61
N TYR A 149 -10.97 12.42 -5.90
CA TYR A 149 -9.78 12.12 -6.66
C TYR A 149 -10.10 11.14 -7.79
N SER A 150 -9.79 11.54 -9.03
CA SER A 150 -9.90 10.66 -10.19
C SER A 150 -8.59 9.89 -10.40
N ASN A 151 -8.64 8.58 -10.29
CA ASN A 151 -7.52 7.69 -10.58
C ASN A 151 -7.53 7.14 -12.01
N MET A 152 -8.48 7.59 -12.84
CA MET A 152 -8.73 7.08 -14.19
C MET A 152 -7.77 7.59 -15.24
N GLU A 153 -7.10 8.68 -14.96
CA GLU A 153 -6.17 9.26 -15.92
C GLU A 153 -4.90 8.43 -16.03
N LYS A 154 -4.54 8.15 -17.28
CA LYS A 154 -3.26 7.48 -17.58
C LYS A 154 -2.07 8.34 -17.13
N ARG A 155 -0.95 7.67 -16.89
CA ARG A 155 0.35 8.31 -16.64
C ARG A 155 0.57 9.47 -17.62
N THR A 156 1.04 10.59 -17.09
CA THR A 156 1.51 11.72 -17.90
C THR A 156 2.94 12.05 -17.46
N GLY A 157 3.93 11.77 -18.29
CA GLY A 157 5.34 11.94 -17.91
C GLY A 157 5.74 11.02 -16.75
N ASP A 158 6.36 11.58 -15.72
CA ASP A 158 6.86 10.85 -14.55
C ASP A 158 5.94 10.95 -13.33
N VAL A 159 4.70 11.41 -13.51
CA VAL A 159 3.69 11.47 -12.46
C VAL A 159 2.67 10.34 -12.62
N PHE A 160 2.17 9.84 -11.52
CA PHE A 160 1.33 8.65 -11.46
C PHE A 160 0.08 8.89 -10.62
N PRO A 161 -1.08 8.39 -11.05
CA PRO A 161 -2.25 8.37 -10.19
C PRO A 161 -2.03 7.46 -8.98
N ILE A 162 -2.72 7.71 -7.88
CA ILE A 162 -2.73 6.84 -6.73
C ILE A 162 -3.75 5.71 -6.89
N ASN A 163 -3.49 4.58 -6.24
CA ASN A 163 -4.34 3.40 -6.33
C ASN A 163 -5.51 3.49 -5.34
N GLY A 164 -6.74 3.46 -5.86
CA GLY A 164 -7.98 3.63 -5.10
C GLY A 164 -8.36 2.49 -4.15
N ASP A 165 -7.67 1.37 -4.19
CA ASP A 165 -7.92 0.23 -3.31
C ASP A 165 -7.17 0.33 -1.97
N HIS A 166 -6.29 1.35 -1.81
CA HIS A 166 -5.60 1.61 -0.57
C HIS A 166 -6.51 2.24 0.48
N THR A 167 -6.32 1.83 1.73
CA THR A 167 -7.10 2.36 2.87
C THR A 167 -6.50 3.64 3.45
N ASN A 168 -5.19 3.80 3.30
CA ASN A 168 -4.45 4.92 3.88
C ASN A 168 -3.24 5.30 3.01
N PHE A 169 -2.88 6.59 3.03
CA PHE A 169 -1.71 7.11 2.34
C PHE A 169 -0.85 7.99 3.24
N LEU A 170 0.44 7.74 3.23
CA LEU A 170 1.47 8.67 3.68
C LEU A 170 2.09 9.31 2.42
N PHE A 171 1.78 10.56 2.16
CA PHE A 171 2.44 11.30 1.10
C PHE A 171 3.71 11.92 1.64
N VAL A 172 4.83 11.53 1.09
CA VAL A 172 6.15 12.03 1.46
C VAL A 172 6.54 13.16 0.51
N ASP A 173 6.71 14.32 1.07
CA ASP A 173 7.08 15.54 0.35
C ASP A 173 8.53 15.91 0.65
N ASP A 174 9.36 15.85 -0.36
CA ASP A 174 10.77 16.22 -0.33
C ASP A 174 11.04 17.60 -0.97
N GLY A 175 9.98 18.34 -1.31
CA GLY A 175 10.05 19.64 -1.95
C GLY A 175 10.29 19.61 -3.45
N HIS A 176 10.47 18.43 -4.06
CA HIS A 176 10.69 18.29 -5.49
C HIS A 176 9.40 17.86 -6.22
N ARG A 177 9.30 18.22 -7.49
CA ARG A 177 8.19 17.79 -8.37
C ARG A 177 8.74 17.09 -9.60
N ASN A 178 7.99 16.08 -10.07
CA ASN A 178 8.30 15.33 -11.30
C ASN A 178 9.67 14.66 -11.30
N LYS A 179 10.23 14.38 -10.12
CA LYS A 179 11.56 13.81 -9.96
C LYS A 179 11.62 12.87 -8.77
N TRP A 180 12.27 11.72 -8.96
CA TRP A 180 12.63 10.83 -7.87
C TRP A 180 13.89 11.33 -7.17
N GLU A 181 13.80 11.46 -5.85
CA GLU A 181 14.93 11.84 -5.02
C GLU A 181 15.23 10.75 -3.98
N GLN A 182 16.49 10.71 -3.57
CA GLN A 182 16.97 9.74 -2.57
C GLN A 182 16.32 9.94 -1.19
N SER A 183 15.89 11.16 -0.89
CA SER A 183 15.21 11.54 0.35
C SER A 183 13.93 10.73 0.59
N TYR A 184 13.14 10.48 -0.45
CA TYR A 184 11.98 9.59 -0.39
C TYR A 184 12.39 8.16 0.01
N ASN A 185 13.43 7.60 -0.62
CA ASN A 185 13.93 6.27 -0.29
C ASN A 185 14.46 6.21 1.15
N ASN A 186 15.10 7.27 1.63
CA ASN A 186 15.56 7.38 3.01
C ASN A 186 14.38 7.39 3.99
N PHE A 187 13.28 8.08 3.67
CA PHE A 187 12.06 8.03 4.49
C PHE A 187 11.50 6.62 4.56
N VAL A 188 11.35 5.94 3.41
CA VAL A 188 10.86 4.55 3.35
C VAL A 188 11.75 3.63 4.19
N SER A 189 13.07 3.76 4.08
CA SER A 189 14.02 2.96 4.87
C SER A 189 13.87 3.18 6.37
N ARG A 190 13.72 4.44 6.82
CA ARG A 190 13.46 4.78 8.23
C ARG A 190 12.11 4.24 8.70
N PHE A 191 11.09 4.30 7.85
CA PHE A 191 9.78 3.74 8.14
C PHE A 191 9.84 2.23 8.38
N ILE A 192 10.58 1.51 7.53
CA ILE A 192 10.78 0.07 7.65
C ILE A 192 11.54 -0.24 8.96
N SER A 193 12.60 0.49 9.25
CA SER A 193 13.36 0.33 10.51
C SER A 193 12.45 0.55 11.73
N MET A 194 11.62 1.59 11.71
CA MET A 194 10.63 1.86 12.76
C MET A 194 9.67 0.68 12.97
N LEU A 195 9.22 0.03 11.91
CA LEU A 195 8.36 -1.14 12.02
C LEU A 195 9.09 -2.35 12.65
N ARG A 196 10.39 -2.48 12.39
CA ARG A 196 11.22 -3.61 12.84
C ARG A 196 11.72 -3.45 14.27
N ASP A 197 12.16 -2.25 14.67
CA ASP A 197 13.05 -2.05 15.83
C ASP A 197 12.36 -2.02 17.21
N LYS A 198 11.04 -1.95 17.30
CA LYS A 198 10.38 -1.72 18.61
C LYS A 198 9.59 -2.87 19.20
N ASP A 199 9.63 -4.06 18.57
CA ASP A 199 9.00 -5.23 19.19
C ASP A 199 9.45 -6.53 18.50
N PRO A 200 10.38 -7.30 19.06
CA PRO A 200 10.90 -8.51 18.42
C PRO A 200 9.86 -9.61 18.23
N HIS A 201 8.69 -9.49 18.86
CA HIS A 201 7.63 -10.48 18.73
C HIS A 201 6.60 -10.19 17.62
N VAL A 202 6.74 -9.09 16.84
CA VAL A 202 5.57 -8.57 16.18
C VAL A 202 5.69 -8.26 14.70
N MET A 203 6.84 -8.04 14.12
CA MET A 203 6.85 -7.65 12.72
C MET A 203 8.05 -8.15 11.94
N LYS A 204 7.86 -9.27 11.25
CA LYS A 204 8.76 -9.65 10.16
C LYS A 204 8.37 -8.83 8.94
N CYS A 205 9.30 -8.04 8.40
CA CYS A 205 9.10 -7.36 7.13
C CYS A 205 9.54 -8.30 6.01
N LEU A 206 8.62 -8.66 5.13
CA LEU A 206 8.92 -9.35 3.89
C LEU A 206 9.06 -8.30 2.79
N PHE A 207 10.24 -8.23 2.20
CA PHE A 207 10.52 -7.34 1.09
C PHE A 207 10.35 -8.09 -0.22
N TYR A 208 9.49 -7.55 -1.07
CA TYR A 208 9.38 -8.00 -2.45
C TYR A 208 9.78 -6.85 -3.37
N ASN A 209 10.98 -6.94 -3.91
CA ASN A 209 11.34 -6.12 -5.05
C ASN A 209 10.89 -6.90 -6.29
N ILE A 210 9.71 -6.57 -6.80
CA ILE A 210 9.21 -7.16 -8.04
C ILE A 210 9.91 -6.39 -9.16
N CYS A 211 11.10 -6.89 -9.53
CA CYS A 211 11.84 -6.40 -10.67
C CYS A 211 11.10 -6.73 -11.97
N ASP A 212 11.45 -6.01 -13.03
CA ASP A 212 10.90 -6.17 -14.38
C ASP A 212 10.73 -7.63 -14.80
N SER A 213 9.73 -7.88 -15.60
CA SER A 213 9.19 -9.17 -16.08
C SER A 213 10.17 -10.17 -16.68
N THR A 214 11.44 -9.81 -16.83
CA THR A 214 12.49 -10.71 -17.34
C THR A 214 13.09 -11.62 -16.27
N ASN A 215 12.77 -11.44 -14.99
CA ASN A 215 13.41 -12.18 -13.91
C ASN A 215 12.42 -13.06 -13.12
N LEU A 216 12.05 -14.18 -13.74
CA LEU A 216 11.32 -15.30 -13.11
C LEU A 216 11.96 -15.81 -11.79
N LYS A 217 13.21 -15.44 -11.52
CA LYS A 217 13.94 -15.80 -10.31
C LYS A 217 13.29 -15.21 -9.04
N CYS A 218 12.87 -13.95 -9.09
CA CYS A 218 12.21 -13.30 -7.95
C CYS A 218 10.86 -13.95 -7.60
N PHE A 219 10.13 -14.42 -8.61
CA PHE A 219 8.85 -15.10 -8.38
C PHE A 219 9.03 -16.52 -7.81
N ARG A 220 10.07 -17.24 -8.21
CA ARG A 220 10.44 -18.55 -7.63
C ARG A 220 10.84 -18.43 -6.16
N GLU A 221 11.57 -17.40 -5.80
CA GLU A 221 11.92 -17.11 -4.40
C GLU A 221 10.67 -16.79 -3.56
N TRP A 222 9.68 -16.13 -4.15
CA TRP A 222 8.40 -15.87 -3.47
C TRP A 222 7.64 -17.17 -3.17
N ILE A 223 7.52 -18.08 -4.13
CA ILE A 223 6.89 -19.40 -3.94
C ILE A 223 7.67 -20.21 -2.90
N TYR A 224 9.00 -20.13 -2.91
CA TYR A 224 9.86 -20.85 -1.97
C TYR A 224 9.70 -20.30 -0.53
N LEU A 225 9.67 -19.00 -0.34
CA LEU A 225 9.42 -18.38 0.96
C LEU A 225 8.00 -18.69 1.46
N TRP A 226 7.03 -18.72 0.56
CA TRP A 226 5.66 -19.10 0.90
C TRP A 226 5.55 -20.57 1.35
N SER A 227 6.25 -21.49 0.69
CA SER A 227 6.31 -22.87 1.10
C SER A 227 6.98 -23.09 2.47
N LEU A 228 8.00 -22.29 2.80
CA LEU A 228 8.65 -22.32 4.11
C LEU A 228 7.74 -21.84 5.26
N PHE A 229 6.79 -20.96 4.98
CA PHE A 229 5.80 -20.53 5.99
C PHE A 229 4.71 -21.58 6.22
N TYR A 230 4.29 -22.29 5.19
CA TYR A 230 3.24 -23.31 5.29
C TYR A 230 3.74 -24.65 5.88
N LEU A 231 5.03 -24.96 5.76
CA LEU A 231 5.62 -26.21 6.25
C LEU A 231 6.10 -26.15 7.72
N LYS A 232 5.83 -25.06 8.44
CA LYS A 232 6.20 -24.91 9.86
C LYS A 232 5.00 -24.93 10.84
N GLU A 233 3.83 -25.30 10.40
CA GLU A 233 2.66 -25.55 11.27
C GLU A 233 2.35 -27.06 11.40
N ASP A 234 3.37 -27.89 11.59
CA ASP A 234 3.24 -29.26 12.13
C ASP A 234 4.10 -29.39 13.39
#